data_27bb9b2a66774271550363c6317693a0
#
_entry.id   27bb9b2a66774271550363c6317693a0
#
_cell.length_a   1.000
_cell.length_b   1.000
_cell.length_c   1.000
_cell.angle_alpha   90.00
_cell.angle_beta   90.00
_cell.angle_gamma   90.00
#
_symmetry.space_group_name_H-M   'P 1'
#
loop_
_entity.id
_entity.type
_entity.pdbx_description
1 polymer ?
#
loop_
_entity_poly.entity_id
_entity_poly.type
_entity_poly.pdbx_seq_one_letter_code
_entity_poly.pdbx_strand_id
1 'polypeptide(L)'
;MVSFGAIYCLVPWLWKRPGLYSMRLVEWHFWIATIGILLYITAMWVSGITQGLMWRAYDKLGFLQYSFIETVEAMKPYYVIRAIGGLLFIVGSLIMVWNVWRTIRGDASVDIRDQPRIAAAPELRNAPAE
;
A
#
# COMPACT_ATOMS: atom_id res chain seq x y z
N MET A 1 2.71 5.17 -1.50
CA MET A 1 2.25 4.70 -2.83
C MET A 1 3.06 5.30 -3.99
N VAL A 2 3.37 6.59 -4.00
CA VAL A 2 4.17 7.24 -5.07
C VAL A 2 5.52 6.55 -5.28
N SER A 3 6.26 6.24 -4.22
CA SER A 3 7.55 5.56 -4.27
C SER A 3 7.47 4.16 -4.92
N PHE A 4 6.40 3.42 -4.66
CA PHE A 4 6.18 2.11 -5.27
C PHE A 4 5.87 2.23 -6.77
N GLY A 5 5.07 3.24 -7.16
CA GLY A 5 4.85 3.57 -8.57
C GLY A 5 6.14 3.93 -9.30
N ALA A 6 7.00 4.74 -8.66
CA ALA A 6 8.30 5.09 -9.20
C ALA A 6 9.19 3.84 -9.42
N ILE A 7 9.22 2.90 -8.48
CA ILE A 7 9.98 1.64 -8.62
C ILE A 7 9.47 0.84 -9.84
N TYR A 8 8.15 0.71 -9.99
CA TYR A 8 7.57 -0.01 -11.12
C TYR A 8 7.88 0.63 -12.49
N CYS A 9 8.06 1.95 -12.53
CA CYS A 9 8.46 2.65 -13.76
C CYS A 9 9.97 2.58 -14.00
N LEU A 10 10.79 2.76 -12.96
CA LEU A 10 12.24 2.86 -13.08
C LEU A 10 12.92 1.51 -13.31
N VAL A 11 12.41 0.43 -12.68
CA VAL A 11 13.06 -0.88 -12.78
C VAL A 11 13.13 -1.39 -14.23
N PRO A 12 12.05 -1.44 -15.02
CA PRO A 12 12.13 -1.87 -16.41
C PRO A 12 13.05 -0.98 -17.24
N TRP A 13 13.04 0.33 -17.00
CA TRP A 13 13.86 1.29 -17.72
C TRP A 13 15.36 1.10 -17.43
N LEU A 14 15.75 0.97 -16.15
CA LEU A 14 17.14 0.78 -15.74
C LEU A 14 17.74 -0.54 -16.27
N TRP A 15 16.97 -1.61 -16.26
CA TRP A 15 17.42 -2.93 -16.72
C TRP A 15 17.12 -3.17 -18.21
N LYS A 16 16.70 -2.13 -18.97
CA LYS A 16 16.36 -2.20 -20.40
C LYS A 16 15.41 -3.36 -20.72
N ARG A 17 14.40 -3.56 -19.86
CA ARG A 17 13.39 -4.60 -20.06
C ARG A 17 12.18 -4.01 -20.79
N PRO A 18 11.48 -4.78 -21.63
CA PRO A 18 10.32 -4.31 -22.39
C PRO A 18 9.11 -3.98 -21.51
N GLY A 19 9.07 -4.47 -20.26
CA GLY A 19 7.99 -4.24 -19.31
C GLY A 19 8.17 -4.99 -18.00
N LEU A 20 7.14 -4.98 -17.16
CA LEU A 20 7.09 -5.71 -15.90
C LEU A 20 6.71 -7.18 -16.15
N TYR A 21 7.12 -8.06 -15.23
CA TYR A 21 6.80 -9.48 -15.30
C TYR A 21 5.29 -9.75 -15.36
N SER A 22 4.50 -9.08 -14.51
CA SER A 22 3.04 -9.23 -14.48
C SER A 22 2.33 -7.98 -13.99
N MET A 23 1.44 -7.44 -14.80
CA MET A 23 0.56 -6.32 -14.41
C MET A 23 -0.47 -6.73 -13.35
N ARG A 24 -0.93 -7.99 -13.37
CA ARG A 24 -1.84 -8.50 -12.34
C ARG A 24 -1.23 -8.44 -10.94
N LEU A 25 0.07 -8.73 -10.81
CA LEU A 25 0.75 -8.62 -9.51
C LEU A 25 0.87 -7.17 -9.03
N VAL A 26 0.97 -6.20 -9.95
CA VAL A 26 0.92 -4.77 -9.60
C VAL A 26 -0.45 -4.39 -9.05
N GLU A 27 -1.53 -4.84 -9.68
CA GLU A 27 -2.90 -4.60 -9.21
C GLU A 27 -3.14 -5.25 -7.84
N TRP A 28 -2.74 -6.50 -7.65
CA TRP A 28 -2.84 -7.19 -6.37
C TRP A 28 -2.04 -6.47 -5.27
N HIS A 29 -0.80 -6.09 -5.54
CA HIS A 29 -0.02 -5.29 -4.60
C HIS A 29 -0.74 -4.00 -4.24
N PHE A 30 -1.22 -3.26 -5.24
CA PHE A 30 -1.89 -1.98 -5.04
C PHE A 30 -3.12 -2.13 -4.12
N TRP A 31 -4.01 -3.07 -4.42
CA TRP A 31 -5.23 -3.25 -3.65
C TRP A 31 -4.98 -3.78 -2.23
N ILE A 32 -4.15 -4.81 -2.09
CA ILE A 32 -3.82 -5.40 -0.79
C ILE A 32 -3.11 -4.37 0.10
N ALA A 33 -2.12 -3.66 -0.42
CA ALA A 33 -1.39 -2.65 0.33
C ALA A 33 -2.28 -1.45 0.69
N THR A 34 -3.18 -1.02 -0.21
CA THR A 34 -4.10 0.09 0.04
C THR A 34 -5.12 -0.28 1.12
N ILE A 35 -5.74 -1.46 1.05
CA ILE A 35 -6.66 -1.94 2.08
C ILE A 35 -5.92 -2.07 3.41
N GLY A 36 -4.72 -2.63 3.42
CA GLY A 36 -3.89 -2.77 4.62
C GLY A 36 -3.60 -1.42 5.29
N ILE A 37 -3.21 -0.42 4.52
CA ILE A 37 -2.90 0.92 5.05
C ILE A 37 -4.16 1.65 5.54
N LEU A 38 -5.30 1.49 4.85
CA LEU A 38 -6.57 2.06 5.28
C LEU A 38 -7.04 1.46 6.62
N LEU A 39 -6.98 0.15 6.77
CA LEU A 39 -7.29 -0.52 8.03
C LEU A 39 -6.36 -0.05 9.16
N TYR A 40 -5.08 0.07 8.88
CA TYR A 40 -4.09 0.53 9.85
C TYR A 40 -4.38 1.97 10.31
N ILE A 41 -4.59 2.90 9.37
CA ILE A 41 -4.86 4.31 9.67
C ILE A 41 -6.18 4.46 10.43
N THR A 42 -7.24 3.78 10.00
CA THR A 42 -8.55 3.83 10.65
C THR A 42 -8.47 3.33 12.09
N ALA A 43 -7.79 2.19 12.31
CA ALA A 43 -7.59 1.66 13.66
C ALA A 43 -6.80 2.63 14.55
N MET A 44 -5.77 3.29 14.00
CA MET A 44 -4.98 4.29 14.73
C MET A 44 -5.81 5.53 15.11
N TRP A 45 -6.63 6.04 14.20
CA TRP A 45 -7.44 7.22 14.46
C TRP A 45 -8.53 6.93 15.49
N VAL A 46 -9.29 5.86 15.33
CA VAL A 46 -10.35 5.49 16.26
C VAL A 46 -9.77 5.21 17.63
N SER A 47 -8.68 4.44 17.72
CA SER A 47 -7.97 4.17 18.95
C SER A 47 -7.49 5.46 19.63
N GLY A 48 -6.85 6.37 18.89
CA GLY A 48 -6.34 7.62 19.42
C GLY A 48 -7.43 8.55 19.95
N ILE A 49 -8.54 8.67 19.21
CA ILE A 49 -9.71 9.48 19.63
C ILE A 49 -10.32 8.87 20.90
N THR A 50 -10.54 7.56 20.92
CA THR A 50 -11.14 6.87 22.09
C THR A 50 -10.26 7.04 23.32
N GLN A 51 -8.95 6.85 23.19
CA GLN A 51 -8.01 7.04 24.29
C GLN A 51 -7.99 8.49 24.78
N GLY A 52 -7.98 9.45 23.87
CA GLY A 52 -8.01 10.87 24.20
C GLY A 52 -9.30 11.27 24.94
N LEU A 53 -10.45 10.71 24.55
CA LEU A 53 -11.72 10.94 25.22
C LEU A 53 -11.73 10.33 26.63
N MET A 54 -11.21 9.12 26.79
CA MET A 54 -11.12 8.44 28.09
C MET A 54 -10.22 9.22 29.08
N TRP A 55 -9.11 9.78 28.61
CA TRP A 55 -8.20 10.57 29.44
C TRP A 55 -8.74 11.97 29.76
N ARG A 56 -9.72 12.44 29.01
CA ARG A 56 -10.41 13.70 29.27
C ARG A 56 -11.61 13.57 30.22
N ALA A 57 -12.06 12.34 30.48
CA ALA A 57 -13.19 12.08 31.36
C ALA A 57 -12.76 12.18 32.82
N TYR A 58 -13.27 13.21 33.54
CA TYR A 58 -13.07 13.42 34.97
C TYR A 58 -14.37 13.15 35.73
N ASP A 59 -14.24 12.58 36.91
CA ASP A 59 -15.37 12.44 37.85
C ASP A 59 -15.67 13.80 38.53
N LYS A 60 -16.81 13.89 39.19
CA LYS A 60 -17.26 15.08 39.96
C LYS A 60 -16.24 15.56 41.01
N LEU A 61 -15.32 14.69 41.42
CA LEU A 61 -14.26 14.96 42.39
C LEU A 61 -12.95 15.40 41.71
N GLY A 62 -12.89 15.49 40.36
CA GLY A 62 -11.70 15.88 39.61
C GLY A 62 -10.68 14.77 39.37
N PHE A 63 -11.02 13.51 39.68
CA PHE A 63 -10.17 12.36 39.38
C PHE A 63 -10.50 11.79 38.01
N LEU A 64 -9.53 11.11 37.35
CA LEU A 64 -9.75 10.39 36.12
C LEU A 64 -10.82 9.30 36.31
N GLN A 65 -11.85 9.34 35.47
CA GLN A 65 -12.97 8.40 35.53
C GLN A 65 -12.55 6.98 35.16
N TYR A 66 -11.57 6.83 34.26
CA TYR A 66 -11.07 5.53 33.78
C TYR A 66 -9.65 5.30 34.25
N SER A 67 -9.37 4.09 34.73
CA SER A 67 -8.02 3.67 35.08
C SER A 67 -7.16 3.45 33.81
N PHE A 68 -5.84 3.48 33.95
CA PHE A 68 -4.94 3.17 32.86
C PHE A 68 -5.20 1.78 32.28
N ILE A 69 -5.50 0.79 33.11
CA ILE A 69 -5.77 -0.59 32.70
C ILE A 69 -7.03 -0.68 31.86
N GLU A 70 -8.11 -0.02 32.25
CA GLU A 70 -9.36 0.03 31.49
C GLU A 70 -9.17 0.67 30.12
N THR A 71 -8.35 1.71 30.04
CA THR A 71 -8.01 2.38 28.77
C THR A 71 -7.27 1.43 27.84
N VAL A 72 -6.27 0.68 28.35
CA VAL A 72 -5.52 -0.30 27.56
C VAL A 72 -6.42 -1.46 27.12
N GLU A 73 -7.33 -1.88 27.98
CA GLU A 73 -8.26 -2.96 27.67
C GLU A 73 -9.22 -2.60 26.55
N ALA A 74 -9.74 -1.39 26.57
CA ALA A 74 -10.59 -0.83 25.51
C ALA A 74 -9.85 -0.74 24.16
N MET A 75 -8.51 -0.66 24.15
CA MET A 75 -7.70 -0.57 22.92
C MET A 75 -7.39 -1.93 22.29
N LYS A 76 -7.56 -3.05 22.99
CA LYS A 76 -7.23 -4.40 22.48
C LYS A 76 -7.77 -4.69 21.07
N PRO A 77 -9.06 -4.44 20.74
CA PRO A 77 -9.59 -4.73 19.42
C PRO A 77 -8.90 -3.92 18.30
N TYR A 78 -8.53 -2.68 18.60
CA TYR A 78 -7.85 -1.82 17.62
C TYR A 78 -6.41 -2.27 17.35
N TYR A 79 -5.73 -2.84 18.33
CA TYR A 79 -4.40 -3.44 18.14
C TYR A 79 -4.45 -4.64 17.19
N VAL A 80 -5.48 -5.47 17.30
CA VAL A 80 -5.68 -6.60 16.39
C VAL A 80 -5.92 -6.12 14.94
N ILE A 81 -6.82 -5.15 14.76
CA ILE A 81 -7.12 -4.58 13.44
C ILE A 81 -5.86 -3.95 12.83
N ARG A 82 -5.07 -3.23 13.65
CA ARG A 82 -3.81 -2.64 13.23
C ARG A 82 -2.79 -3.69 12.81
N ALA A 83 -2.69 -4.78 13.55
CA ALA A 83 -1.79 -5.90 13.23
C ALA A 83 -2.18 -6.56 11.90
N ILE A 84 -3.48 -6.78 11.66
CA ILE A 84 -3.99 -7.32 10.39
C ILE A 84 -3.67 -6.36 9.24
N GLY A 85 -3.92 -5.06 9.40
CA GLY A 85 -3.59 -4.04 8.39
C GLY A 85 -2.11 -4.01 8.04
N GLY A 86 -1.24 -4.07 9.06
CA GLY A 86 0.21 -4.16 8.87
C GLY A 86 0.65 -5.44 8.16
N LEU A 87 0.05 -6.58 8.51
CA LEU A 87 0.33 -7.86 7.84
C LEU A 87 -0.06 -7.82 6.35
N LEU A 88 -1.23 -7.29 6.03
CA LEU A 88 -1.68 -7.10 4.64
C LEU A 88 -0.71 -6.22 3.85
N PHE A 89 -0.21 -5.14 4.45
CA PHE A 89 0.77 -4.28 3.82
C PHE A 89 2.09 -4.99 3.54
N ILE A 90 2.57 -5.82 4.48
CA ILE A 90 3.78 -6.65 4.28
C ILE A 90 3.57 -7.65 3.15
N VAL A 91 2.44 -8.34 3.11
CA VAL A 91 2.12 -9.29 2.03
C VAL A 91 2.10 -8.57 0.67
N GLY A 92 1.46 -7.39 0.59
CA GLY A 92 1.50 -6.57 -0.63
C GLY A 92 2.94 -6.23 -1.05
N SER A 93 3.77 -5.81 -0.11
CA SER A 93 5.18 -5.48 -0.37
C SER A 93 5.98 -6.69 -0.86
N LEU A 94 5.75 -7.88 -0.33
CA LEU A 94 6.39 -9.12 -0.80
C LEU A 94 5.99 -9.47 -2.24
N ILE A 95 4.72 -9.25 -2.61
CA ILE A 95 4.25 -9.42 -3.99
C ILE A 95 4.99 -8.45 -4.92
N MET A 96 5.18 -7.20 -4.50
CA MET A 96 5.95 -6.22 -5.26
C MET A 96 7.41 -6.67 -5.45
N VAL A 97 8.09 -7.06 -4.38
CA VAL A 97 9.49 -7.53 -4.43
C VAL A 97 9.63 -8.71 -5.37
N TRP A 98 8.71 -9.66 -5.31
CA TRP A 98 8.70 -10.82 -6.21
C TRP A 98 8.53 -10.40 -7.67
N ASN A 99 7.60 -9.51 -7.97
CA ASN A 99 7.35 -9.01 -9.33
C ASN A 99 8.58 -8.27 -9.89
N VAL A 100 9.18 -7.39 -9.10
CA VAL A 100 10.40 -6.64 -9.45
C VAL A 100 11.57 -7.60 -9.68
N TRP A 101 11.77 -8.58 -8.81
CA TRP A 101 12.86 -9.54 -8.93
C TRP A 101 12.74 -10.40 -10.19
N ARG A 102 11.53 -10.86 -10.52
CA ARG A 102 11.27 -11.60 -11.77
C ARG A 102 11.49 -10.72 -13.00
N THR A 103 11.13 -9.44 -12.94
CA THR A 103 11.41 -8.46 -14.00
C THR A 103 12.90 -8.30 -14.23
N ILE A 104 13.71 -8.17 -13.19
CA ILE A 104 15.17 -8.04 -13.28
C ILE A 104 15.80 -9.27 -13.90
N ARG A 105 15.35 -10.47 -13.52
CA ARG A 105 15.86 -11.75 -14.08
C ARG A 105 15.55 -11.94 -15.57
N GLY A 106 14.64 -11.18 -16.12
CA GLY A 106 14.31 -11.25 -17.54
C GLY A 106 13.17 -12.16 -17.92
N ASP A 107 12.44 -12.67 -16.93
CA ASP A 107 11.22 -13.45 -17.13
C ASP A 107 10.02 -12.56 -17.54
N ALA A 108 10.27 -11.36 -18.06
CA ALA A 108 9.23 -10.42 -18.45
C ALA A 108 8.38 -11.01 -19.57
N SER A 109 7.17 -11.44 -19.23
CA SER A 109 6.22 -12.10 -20.13
C SER A 109 5.11 -11.18 -20.60
N VAL A 110 5.09 -9.92 -20.18
CA VAL A 110 4.06 -8.97 -20.62
C VAL A 110 4.52 -8.34 -21.93
N ASP A 111 4.00 -8.86 -23.04
CA ASP A 111 4.10 -8.20 -24.33
C ASP A 111 3.35 -6.85 -24.22
N ILE A 112 4.10 -5.74 -24.42
CA ILE A 112 3.54 -4.37 -24.43
C ILE A 112 2.44 -4.25 -25.51
N ARG A 113 2.41 -5.16 -26.47
CA ARG A 113 1.40 -5.24 -27.54
C ARG A 113 -0.02 -5.49 -27.05
N ASP A 114 -0.18 -6.07 -25.86
CA ASP A 114 -1.52 -6.34 -25.27
C ASP A 114 -2.11 -5.12 -24.52
N GLN A 115 -1.39 -3.99 -24.45
CA GLN A 115 -1.94 -2.75 -23.91
C GLN A 115 -2.43 -1.83 -25.03
N PRO A 116 -3.74 -1.72 -25.25
CA PRO A 116 -4.31 -0.92 -26.37
C PRO A 116 -3.95 0.57 -26.30
N ARG A 117 -3.51 1.08 -25.14
CA ARG A 117 -3.07 2.47 -24.96
C ARG A 117 -1.62 2.72 -25.39
N ILE A 118 -0.77 1.71 -25.42
CA ILE A 118 0.64 1.85 -25.81
C ILE A 118 0.79 1.50 -27.30
N ALA A 119 -0.09 0.67 -27.84
CA ALA A 119 -0.13 0.40 -29.28
C ALA A 119 -0.49 1.64 -30.13
N ALA A 120 -1.18 2.62 -29.55
CA ALA A 120 -1.47 3.90 -30.21
C ALA A 120 -0.30 4.91 -30.21
N ALA A 121 0.78 4.62 -29.49
CA ALA A 121 1.96 5.49 -29.42
C ALA A 121 2.96 5.41 -30.62
N PRO A 122 2.93 4.39 -31.51
CA PRO A 122 3.83 4.36 -32.67
C PRO A 122 3.63 5.51 -33.64
N GLU A 123 2.43 6.10 -33.74
CA GLU A 123 2.16 7.21 -34.65
C GLU A 123 2.90 8.49 -34.27
N LEU A 124 3.11 8.72 -32.98
CA LEU A 124 3.85 9.91 -32.48
C LEU A 124 5.37 9.79 -32.71
N ARG A 125 5.89 8.57 -32.86
CA ARG A 125 7.34 8.37 -33.11
C ARG A 125 7.72 8.58 -34.57
N ASN A 126 6.77 8.49 -35.49
CA ASN A 126 6.99 8.62 -36.92
C ASN A 126 6.43 9.93 -37.47
N ALA A 127 6.00 10.86 -36.61
CA ALA A 127 5.64 12.20 -37.05
C ALA A 127 6.88 12.92 -37.57
N PRO A 128 6.88 13.41 -38.82
CA PRO A 128 8.02 14.21 -39.33
C PRO A 128 8.17 15.44 -38.45
N ALA A 129 9.41 15.73 -38.06
CA ALA A 129 9.76 16.96 -37.39
C ALA A 129 9.59 18.09 -38.43
N GLU A 130 8.50 18.87 -38.29
CA GLU A 130 8.33 20.16 -38.98
C GLU A 130 9.08 21.26 -38.23
#